data_0ac1eaa11c836cf1ca6b680591c792dd
#
_entry.id   0ac1eaa11c836cf1ca6b680591c792dd
#
_cell.length_a   1.000
_cell.length_b   1.000
_cell.length_c   1.000
_cell.angle_alpha   90.00
_cell.angle_beta   90.00
_cell.angle_gamma   90.00
#
_symmetry.space_group_name_H-M   'P 1'
#
loop_
_entity.id
_entity.type
_entity.pdbx_description
1 polymer ?
#
loop_
_entity_poly.entity_id
_entity_poly.type
_entity_poly.pdbx_seq_one_letter_code
_entity_poly.pdbx_strand_id
1 'polypeptide(L)'
;MNKLFLLFLIFFFFTSTLIFSEEKTLRDGKTVYDAACAVCHQNGLAGAPIFGDKSSWGYRVNKSLDELTYSVKNGLRGMPAMGLCMNCSEQELEMAVSFILX
;
A
#
# COMPACT_ATOMS: atom_id res chain seq x y z
N MET A 1 14.18 -44.36 31.58
CA MET A 1 14.95 -43.79 30.47
C MET A 1 14.05 -43.43 29.28
N ASN A 2 13.20 -44.28 28.91
CA ASN A 2 12.31 -44.04 27.76
C ASN A 2 11.34 -42.90 28.00
N LYS A 3 10.91 -42.73 29.24
CA LYS A 3 9.97 -41.65 29.55
C LYS A 3 10.62 -40.29 29.41
N LEU A 4 11.86 -40.17 29.78
CA LEU A 4 12.60 -38.91 29.61
C LEU A 4 12.81 -38.59 28.15
N PHE A 5 13.10 -39.61 27.36
CA PHE A 5 13.31 -39.42 25.94
C PHE A 5 12.01 -39.00 25.24
N LEU A 6 10.90 -39.59 25.63
CA LEU A 6 9.61 -39.22 25.10
C LEU A 6 9.22 -37.81 25.46
N LEU A 7 9.50 -37.39 26.68
CA LEU A 7 9.24 -36.01 27.10
C LEU A 7 10.07 -35.02 26.33
N PHE A 8 11.32 -35.40 26.06
CA PHE A 8 12.21 -34.54 25.28
C PHE A 8 11.71 -34.38 23.86
N LEU A 9 11.25 -35.46 23.27
CA LEU A 9 10.70 -35.41 21.90
C LEU A 9 9.45 -34.55 21.83
N ILE A 10 8.58 -34.69 22.83
CA ILE A 10 7.35 -33.90 22.87
C ILE A 10 7.68 -32.43 23.02
N PHE A 11 8.64 -32.11 23.85
CA PHE A 11 9.07 -30.72 24.04
C PHE A 11 9.65 -30.14 22.77
N PHE A 12 10.48 -30.92 22.09
CA PHE A 12 11.10 -30.47 20.84
C PHE A 12 10.04 -30.25 19.76
N PHE A 13 9.08 -31.15 19.69
CA PHE A 13 8.01 -31.07 18.71
C PHE A 13 7.13 -29.84 18.97
N PHE A 14 6.91 -29.57 20.24
CA PHE A 14 6.07 -28.45 20.65
C PHE A 14 6.70 -27.10 20.31
N THR A 15 8.00 -26.99 20.46
CA THR A 15 8.69 -25.74 20.15
C THR A 15 8.73 -25.45 18.65
N SER A 16 8.66 -26.48 17.83
CA SER A 16 8.72 -26.29 16.38
C SER A 16 7.41 -25.75 15.81
N THR A 17 6.35 -25.72 16.61
CA THR A 17 5.07 -25.19 16.14
C THR A 17 4.90 -23.70 16.39
N LEU A 18 5.89 -23.08 17.01
CA LEU A 18 5.86 -21.63 17.25
C LEU A 18 6.42 -20.88 16.06
N ILE A 19 5.72 -20.95 14.97
CA ILE A 19 6.09 -20.22 13.77
C ILE A 19 5.16 -19.02 13.67
N PHE A 20 5.74 -17.84 13.76
CA PHE A 20 4.98 -16.61 13.62
C PHE A 20 4.90 -16.26 12.15
N SER A 21 3.70 -16.24 11.62
CA SER A 21 3.48 -15.64 10.32
C SER A 21 3.34 -14.14 10.54
N GLU A 22 4.30 -13.42 10.03
CA GLU A 22 4.27 -11.96 10.14
C GLU A 22 3.15 -11.43 9.26
N GLU A 23 2.14 -10.89 9.89
CA GLU A 23 1.10 -10.21 9.15
C GLU A 23 1.60 -8.81 8.81
N LYS A 24 1.74 -8.58 7.54
CA LYS A 24 2.17 -7.26 7.09
C LYS A 24 1.06 -6.26 7.36
N THR A 25 1.34 -5.27 8.20
CA THR A 25 0.40 -4.22 8.51
C THR A 25 0.31 -3.25 7.35
N LEU A 26 -0.91 -2.95 6.91
CA LEU A 26 -1.13 -1.99 5.83
C LEU A 26 -0.88 -0.57 6.33
N ARG A 27 -0.14 0.19 5.55
CA ARG A 27 0.04 1.61 5.82
C ARG A 27 -1.22 2.36 5.43
N ASP A 28 -1.55 3.43 6.17
CA ASP A 28 -2.72 4.21 5.81
C ASP A 28 -2.44 5.12 4.61
N GLY A 29 -3.51 5.71 4.08
CA GLY A 29 -3.40 6.50 2.87
C GLY A 29 -2.48 7.70 2.99
N LYS A 30 -2.52 8.37 4.14
CA LYS A 30 -1.66 9.53 4.35
C LYS A 30 -0.18 9.13 4.35
N THR A 31 0.13 8.02 5.03
CA THR A 31 1.51 7.55 5.09
C THR A 31 2.05 7.21 3.70
N VAL A 32 1.25 6.53 2.91
CA VAL A 32 1.64 6.18 1.53
C VAL A 32 1.77 7.46 0.69
N TYR A 33 0.80 8.36 0.80
CA TYR A 33 0.83 9.61 0.06
C TYR A 33 2.11 10.40 0.36
N ASP A 34 2.41 10.56 1.65
CA ASP A 34 3.60 11.33 2.06
C ASP A 34 4.89 10.68 1.56
N ALA A 35 4.92 9.36 1.51
CA ALA A 35 6.14 8.64 1.15
C ALA A 35 6.45 8.69 -0.35
N ALA A 36 5.41 8.71 -1.20
CA ALA A 36 5.65 8.53 -2.63
C ALA A 36 4.89 9.52 -3.51
N CYS A 37 3.67 9.86 -3.16
CA CYS A 37 2.77 10.59 -4.06
C CYS A 37 2.94 12.09 -3.99
N ALA A 38 3.31 12.60 -2.82
CA ALA A 38 3.36 14.04 -2.57
C ALA A 38 4.37 14.75 -3.46
N VAL A 39 5.43 14.06 -3.88
CA VAL A 39 6.47 14.72 -4.66
C VAL A 39 5.91 15.33 -5.94
N CYS A 40 4.89 14.73 -6.52
CA CYS A 40 4.25 15.27 -7.72
C CYS A 40 2.90 15.93 -7.40
N HIS A 41 2.11 15.32 -6.53
CA HIS A 41 0.73 15.77 -6.33
C HIS A 41 0.59 16.92 -5.34
N GLN A 42 1.67 17.29 -4.66
CA GLN A 42 1.61 18.43 -3.76
C GLN A 42 1.61 19.74 -4.53
N ASN A 43 2.41 19.85 -5.58
CA ASN A 43 2.59 21.10 -6.30
C ASN A 43 2.28 21.01 -7.79
N GLY A 44 1.82 19.87 -8.27
CA GLY A 44 1.47 19.71 -9.68
C GLY A 44 2.64 19.41 -10.59
N LEU A 45 3.68 18.78 -10.08
CA LEU A 45 4.83 18.40 -10.87
C LEU A 45 4.41 17.50 -12.02
N ALA A 46 4.93 17.76 -13.22
CA ALA A 46 4.66 16.97 -14.43
C ALA A 46 3.16 16.90 -14.78
N GLY A 47 2.42 17.94 -14.39
CA GLY A 47 1.00 17.98 -14.69
C GLY A 47 0.11 17.18 -13.75
N ALA A 48 0.63 16.72 -12.62
CA ALA A 48 -0.16 15.94 -11.68
C ALA A 48 -1.27 16.79 -11.08
N PRO A 49 -2.49 16.24 -10.95
CA PRO A 49 -3.55 16.96 -10.25
C PRO A 49 -3.13 17.21 -8.81
N ILE A 50 -3.42 18.40 -8.31
CA ILE A 50 -2.89 18.84 -7.02
C ILE A 50 -3.82 18.38 -5.90
N PHE A 51 -3.21 17.83 -4.85
CA PHE A 51 -3.93 17.38 -3.66
C PHE A 51 -4.79 18.51 -3.10
N GLY A 52 -6.08 18.24 -2.93
CA GLY A 52 -6.99 19.20 -2.35
C GLY A 52 -7.53 20.23 -3.31
N ASP A 53 -7.12 20.21 -4.55
CA ASP A 53 -7.55 21.18 -5.56
C ASP A 53 -8.48 20.49 -6.55
N LYS A 54 -9.78 20.61 -6.29
CA LYS A 54 -10.78 19.91 -7.12
C LYS A 54 -10.74 20.36 -8.57
N SER A 55 -10.39 21.63 -8.81
CA SER A 55 -10.36 22.12 -10.17
C SER A 55 -9.24 21.47 -10.97
N SER A 56 -8.13 21.18 -10.34
CA SER A 56 -7.03 20.51 -11.05
C SER A 56 -7.35 19.04 -11.31
N TRP A 57 -8.19 18.42 -10.48
CA TRP A 57 -8.62 17.04 -10.69
C TRP A 57 -9.65 16.94 -11.80
N GLY A 58 -10.54 17.94 -11.90
CA GLY A 58 -11.51 18.02 -12.96
C GLY A 58 -12.42 16.78 -13.00
N TYR A 59 -12.60 16.22 -14.20
CA TYR A 59 -13.49 15.07 -14.40
C TYR A 59 -13.02 13.82 -13.64
N ARG A 60 -11.79 13.78 -13.24
CA ARG A 60 -11.23 12.59 -12.58
C ARG A 60 -11.91 12.28 -11.26
N VAL A 61 -12.50 13.30 -10.62
CA VAL A 61 -13.19 13.05 -9.34
C VAL A 61 -14.44 12.17 -9.52
N ASN A 62 -14.92 12.07 -10.74
CA ASN A 62 -16.11 11.25 -11.03
C ASN A 62 -15.77 9.80 -11.38
N LYS A 63 -14.50 9.48 -11.51
CA LYS A 63 -14.07 8.12 -11.76
C LYS A 63 -14.19 7.29 -10.51
N SER A 64 -14.42 6.00 -10.67
CA SER A 64 -14.49 5.10 -9.53
C SER A 64 -13.11 4.95 -8.90
N LEU A 65 -13.11 4.54 -7.63
CA LEU A 65 -11.87 4.26 -6.94
C LEU A 65 -11.06 3.17 -7.67
N ASP A 66 -11.76 2.17 -8.21
CA ASP A 66 -11.10 1.10 -8.95
C ASP A 66 -10.40 1.63 -10.20
N GLU A 67 -11.07 2.53 -10.93
CA GLU A 67 -10.48 3.12 -12.14
C GLU A 67 -9.24 3.93 -11.82
N LEU A 68 -9.33 4.73 -10.77
CA LEU A 68 -8.20 5.57 -10.39
C LEU A 68 -7.04 4.73 -9.88
N THR A 69 -7.32 3.71 -9.09
CA THR A 69 -6.28 2.82 -8.58
C THR A 69 -5.63 2.05 -9.73
N TYR A 70 -6.41 1.64 -10.71
CA TYR A 70 -5.87 0.98 -11.91
C TYR A 70 -4.85 1.88 -12.61
N SER A 71 -5.18 3.17 -12.73
CA SER A 71 -4.26 4.12 -13.36
C SER A 71 -2.97 4.27 -12.56
N VAL A 72 -3.07 4.30 -11.24
CA VAL A 72 -1.87 4.37 -10.40
C VAL A 72 -1.02 3.12 -10.58
N LYS A 73 -1.66 1.96 -10.55
CA LYS A 73 -0.94 0.70 -10.63
C LYS A 73 -0.18 0.56 -11.94
N ASN A 74 -0.79 0.97 -13.02
CA ASN A 74 -0.23 0.77 -14.36
C ASN A 74 0.50 1.97 -14.92
N GLY A 75 0.31 3.14 -14.31
CA GLY A 75 0.86 4.38 -14.83
C GLY A 75 -0.07 5.03 -15.82
N LEU A 76 0.04 6.33 -15.97
CA LEU A 76 -0.81 7.10 -16.86
C LEU A 76 -0.08 8.35 -17.30
N ARG A 77 0.21 8.44 -18.59
CA ARG A 77 0.93 9.61 -19.15
C ARG A 77 2.22 9.85 -18.38
N GLY A 78 2.38 11.03 -17.77
CA GLY A 78 3.58 11.34 -17.00
C GLY A 78 3.67 10.67 -15.66
N MET A 79 2.58 10.05 -15.18
CA MET A 79 2.59 9.38 -13.89
C MET A 79 3.19 7.98 -14.04
N PRO A 80 4.28 7.68 -13.33
CA PRO A 80 4.87 6.35 -13.43
C PRO A 80 4.00 5.29 -12.75
N ALA A 81 4.22 4.05 -13.14
CA ALA A 81 3.49 2.93 -12.55
C ALA A 81 3.74 2.90 -11.05
N MET A 82 2.72 2.55 -10.28
CA MET A 82 2.74 2.49 -8.83
C MET A 82 2.93 3.86 -8.16
N GLY A 83 2.98 4.94 -8.96
CA GLY A 83 3.24 6.26 -8.41
C GLY A 83 4.56 6.32 -7.65
N LEU A 84 5.55 5.55 -8.10
CA LEU A 84 6.86 5.41 -7.47
C LEU A 84 6.83 4.68 -6.13
N CYS A 85 5.68 4.19 -5.69
CA CYS A 85 5.60 3.40 -4.48
C CYS A 85 5.74 1.92 -4.83
N MET A 86 6.97 1.53 -5.13
CA MET A 86 7.20 0.19 -5.68
C MET A 86 6.94 -0.91 -4.65
N ASN A 87 6.94 -0.58 -3.37
CA ASN A 87 6.66 -1.57 -2.33
C ASN A 87 5.22 -1.50 -1.79
N CYS A 88 4.35 -0.75 -2.47
CA CYS A 88 2.97 -0.66 -2.06
C CYS A 88 2.17 -1.87 -2.51
N SER A 89 1.27 -2.34 -1.64
CA SER A 89 0.25 -3.29 -2.06
C SER A 89 -0.86 -2.56 -2.80
N GLU A 90 -1.69 -3.31 -3.50
CA GLU A 90 -2.83 -2.70 -4.20
C GLU A 90 -3.76 -2.01 -3.22
N GLN A 91 -3.96 -2.60 -2.04
CA GLN A 91 -4.80 -2.00 -1.01
C GLN A 91 -4.21 -0.68 -0.51
N GLU A 92 -2.89 -0.63 -0.37
CA GLU A 92 -2.23 0.61 0.05
C GLU A 92 -2.38 1.69 -1.00
N LEU A 93 -2.29 1.32 -2.27
CA LEU A 93 -2.52 2.28 -3.36
C LEU A 93 -3.95 2.82 -3.30
N GLU A 94 -4.92 1.93 -3.09
CA GLU A 94 -6.32 2.32 -2.96
C GLU A 94 -6.52 3.32 -1.84
N MET A 95 -5.89 3.05 -0.70
CA MET A 95 -6.03 3.94 0.45
C MET A 95 -5.39 5.30 0.18
N ALA A 96 -4.28 5.32 -0.54
CA ALA A 96 -3.64 6.57 -0.92
C ALA A 96 -4.50 7.37 -1.88
N VAL A 97 -5.12 6.69 -2.85
CA VAL A 97 -6.03 7.35 -3.79
C VAL A 97 -7.22 7.95 -3.04
N SER A 98 -7.81 7.20 -2.12
CA SER A 98 -8.90 7.72 -1.29
C SER A 98 -8.47 8.94 -0.50
N PHE A 99 -7.28 8.91 0.05
CA PHE A 99 -6.76 10.02 0.82
C PHE A 99 -6.58 11.28 -0.02
N ILE A 100 -6.01 11.11 -1.22
CA ILE A 100 -5.71 12.25 -2.08
C ILE A 100 -6.98 12.91 -2.61
N LEU A 101 -8.07 12.15 -2.71
CA LEU A 101 -9.37 12.68 -3.16
C LEU A 101 -10.16 13.37 -2.07
N UNK A 102 -9.75 12.92 -1.14
CA UNK A 102 -10.42 13.44 0.01
C UNK A 102 -10.08 14.61 0.45
#